data_bb74f32636a332bd75d6aa8e45839882
#
_entry.id   bb74f32636a332bd75d6aa8e45839882
#
_cell.length_a   1.000
_cell.length_b   1.000
_cell.length_c   1.000
_cell.angle_alpha   90.00
_cell.angle_beta   90.00
_cell.angle_gamma   90.00
#
_symmetry.space_group_name_H-M   'P 1'
#
loop_
_entity.id
_entity.type
_entity.pdbx_description
1 polymer ?
#
loop_
_entity_poly.entity_id
_entity_poly.type
_entity_poly.pdbx_seq_one_letter_code
_entity_poly.pdbx_strand_id
1 'polypeptide(L)'
;MSWRISQSESRARYLERFDVADAERYHALVGTLDEDDEAAYAADLARVVQWPAGGSLLDAGAGSGALTSVLAGMPGLMVTALEPAPPMLELLRRNPRLRNVATVEGFCDSKDDRKLFGADRFDGIVSRQLSNGLFDPLAAFANWHQWLKRDGAVVVIDGIYGRDAYTGNSREDVDLFPLSSTQSLATVPYLLETAGFRVEAVGWMEAVNRRPKTRTPRYVVVARKGMP
;
A
#
# COMPACT_ATOMS: atom_id res chain seq x y z
N MET A 1 21.25 4.48 -27.88
CA MET A 1 19.90 4.10 -27.42
C MET A 1 19.89 4.18 -25.90
N SER A 2 18.99 4.95 -25.31
CA SER A 2 18.83 4.98 -23.86
C SER A 2 18.28 3.61 -23.41
N TRP A 3 19.03 2.87 -22.59
CA TRP A 3 18.61 1.60 -22.01
C TRP A 3 17.55 1.80 -20.88
N ARG A 4 17.26 3.05 -20.54
CA ARG A 4 16.25 3.39 -19.52
C ARG A 4 14.88 3.46 -20.16
N ILE A 5 14.02 2.55 -19.76
CA ILE A 5 12.59 2.65 -20.04
C ILE A 5 12.03 3.83 -19.24
N SER A 6 11.18 4.65 -19.85
CA SER A 6 10.52 5.72 -19.11
C SER A 6 9.55 5.16 -18.06
N GLN A 7 9.26 5.91 -17.00
CA GLN A 7 8.29 5.50 -15.99
C GLN A 7 6.90 5.25 -16.60
N SER A 8 6.50 6.05 -17.60
CA SER A 8 5.23 5.87 -18.30
C SER A 8 5.17 4.54 -19.08
N GLU A 9 6.26 4.15 -19.74
CA GLU A 9 6.36 2.86 -20.43
C GLU A 9 6.34 1.69 -19.43
N SER A 10 7.02 1.84 -18.30
CA SER A 10 7.03 0.82 -17.24
C SER A 10 5.63 0.62 -16.65
N ARG A 11 4.89 1.71 -16.42
CA ARG A 11 3.49 1.67 -15.96
C ARG A 11 2.55 1.03 -16.99
N ALA A 12 2.70 1.38 -18.27
CA ALA A 12 1.91 0.77 -19.33
C ALA A 12 2.13 -0.75 -19.37
N ARG A 13 3.39 -1.20 -19.34
CA ARG A 13 3.73 -2.63 -19.28
C ARG A 13 3.17 -3.32 -18.05
N TYR A 14 3.20 -2.68 -16.89
CA TYR A 14 2.60 -3.21 -15.67
C TYR A 14 1.11 -3.45 -15.86
N LEU A 15 0.38 -2.47 -16.41
CA LEU A 15 -1.06 -2.59 -16.64
C LEU A 15 -1.39 -3.65 -17.70
N GLU A 16 -0.62 -3.73 -18.79
CA GLU A 16 -0.79 -4.75 -19.84
C GLU A 16 -0.62 -6.18 -19.32
N ARG A 17 0.29 -6.36 -18.33
CA ARG A 17 0.53 -7.68 -17.72
C ARG A 17 -0.49 -8.03 -16.64
N PHE A 18 -1.16 -7.07 -16.05
CA PHE A 18 -2.17 -7.30 -15.03
C PHE A 18 -3.54 -7.50 -15.67
N ASP A 19 -3.66 -8.56 -16.47
CA ASP A 19 -4.94 -8.95 -17.05
C ASP A 19 -5.88 -9.57 -16.00
N VAL A 20 -7.10 -9.92 -16.43
CA VAL A 20 -8.13 -10.50 -15.54
C VAL A 20 -7.65 -11.80 -14.90
N ALA A 21 -6.95 -12.66 -15.65
CA ALA A 21 -6.48 -13.96 -15.15
C ALA A 21 -5.36 -13.78 -14.10
N ASP A 22 -4.45 -12.83 -14.33
CA ASP A 22 -3.42 -12.48 -13.37
C ASP A 22 -4.01 -11.84 -12.10
N ALA A 23 -5.01 -10.96 -12.23
CA ALA A 23 -5.71 -10.36 -11.10
C ALA A 23 -6.43 -11.42 -10.26
N GLU A 24 -7.16 -12.36 -10.88
CA GLU A 24 -7.83 -13.45 -10.17
C GLU A 24 -6.83 -14.38 -9.47
N ARG A 25 -5.72 -14.70 -10.11
CA ARG A 25 -4.65 -15.52 -9.52
C ARG A 25 -4.01 -14.82 -8.32
N TYR A 26 -3.69 -13.54 -8.45
CA TYR A 26 -3.16 -12.74 -7.36
C TYR A 26 -4.17 -12.63 -6.21
N HIS A 27 -5.43 -12.36 -6.52
CA HIS A 27 -6.52 -12.32 -5.54
C HIS A 27 -6.61 -13.62 -4.74
N ALA A 28 -6.60 -14.77 -5.41
CA ALA A 28 -6.65 -16.07 -4.74
C ALA A 28 -5.44 -16.35 -3.84
N LEU A 29 -4.26 -15.85 -4.20
CA LEU A 29 -3.01 -16.15 -3.46
C LEU A 29 -2.76 -15.21 -2.29
N VAL A 30 -3.01 -13.91 -2.46
CA VAL A 30 -2.60 -12.87 -1.49
C VAL A 30 -3.63 -11.77 -1.31
N GLY A 31 -4.62 -11.70 -2.19
CA GLY A 31 -5.65 -10.65 -2.19
C GLY A 31 -6.84 -10.94 -1.27
N THR A 32 -6.88 -12.09 -0.60
CA THR A 32 -7.94 -12.47 0.35
C THR A 32 -7.36 -12.68 1.73
N LEU A 33 -8.08 -12.17 2.73
CA LEU A 33 -7.85 -12.45 4.15
C LEU A 33 -9.07 -13.18 4.68
N ASP A 34 -8.87 -14.23 5.49
CA ASP A 34 -9.95 -14.80 6.28
C ASP A 34 -10.25 -13.93 7.52
N GLU A 35 -11.30 -14.23 8.25
CA GLU A 35 -11.72 -13.45 9.43
C GLU A 35 -10.62 -13.34 10.51
N ASP A 36 -9.88 -14.41 10.70
CA ASP A 36 -8.77 -14.40 11.66
C ASP A 36 -7.58 -13.58 11.16
N ASP A 37 -7.29 -13.60 9.86
CA ASP A 37 -6.26 -12.76 9.28
C ASP A 37 -6.65 -11.27 9.37
N GLU A 38 -7.92 -10.93 9.06
CA GLU A 38 -8.45 -9.56 9.23
C GLU A 38 -8.35 -9.11 10.69
N ALA A 39 -8.74 -9.97 11.65
CA ALA A 39 -8.63 -9.68 13.07
C ALA A 39 -7.18 -9.46 13.51
N ALA A 40 -6.23 -10.23 12.97
CA ALA A 40 -4.81 -10.06 13.26
C ALA A 40 -4.28 -8.71 12.74
N TYR A 41 -4.64 -8.32 11.51
CA TYR A 41 -4.28 -7.00 10.98
C TYR A 41 -4.91 -5.87 11.79
N ALA A 42 -6.19 -5.98 12.14
CA ALA A 42 -6.89 -4.98 12.96
C ALA A 42 -6.24 -4.81 14.34
N ALA A 43 -5.88 -5.93 14.99
CA ALA A 43 -5.22 -5.93 16.31
C ALA A 43 -3.84 -5.26 16.25
N ASP A 44 -3.03 -5.59 15.24
CA ASP A 44 -1.71 -4.98 15.10
C ASP A 44 -1.79 -3.50 14.72
N LEU A 45 -2.73 -3.09 13.87
CA LEU A 45 -2.97 -1.68 13.54
C LEU A 45 -3.41 -0.89 14.78
N ALA A 46 -4.34 -1.41 15.58
CA ALA A 46 -4.81 -0.75 16.82
C ALA A 46 -3.70 -0.52 17.85
N ARG A 47 -2.64 -1.32 17.81
CA ARG A 47 -1.46 -1.15 18.69
C ARG A 47 -0.57 0.03 18.28
N VAL A 48 -0.51 0.33 16.99
CA VAL A 48 0.50 1.27 16.44
C VAL A 48 -0.09 2.60 16.03
N VAL A 49 -1.40 2.67 15.78
CA VAL A 49 -2.06 3.90 15.34
C VAL A 49 -3.48 4.00 15.87
N GLN A 50 -3.90 5.22 16.22
CA GLN A 50 -5.30 5.53 16.55
C GLN A 50 -5.83 6.53 15.53
N TRP A 51 -6.99 6.22 14.97
CA TRP A 51 -7.66 7.07 14.00
C TRP A 51 -8.70 7.94 14.68
N PRO A 52 -8.91 9.20 14.21
CA PRO A 52 -9.98 10.02 14.74
C PRO A 52 -11.35 9.42 14.38
N ALA A 53 -12.33 9.63 15.24
CA ALA A 53 -13.71 9.24 14.96
C ALA A 53 -14.20 9.95 13.67
N GLY A 54 -14.80 9.20 12.74
CA GLY A 54 -15.18 9.73 11.42
C GLY A 54 -13.98 9.97 10.49
N GLY A 55 -12.81 9.42 10.80
CA GLY A 55 -11.58 9.63 10.04
C GLY A 55 -11.66 9.12 8.60
N SER A 56 -11.02 9.85 7.69
CA SER A 56 -10.88 9.48 6.28
C SER A 56 -9.53 8.81 6.04
N LEU A 57 -9.56 7.58 5.53
CA LEU A 57 -8.38 6.79 5.23
C LEU A 57 -8.24 6.54 3.73
N LEU A 58 -7.00 6.53 3.26
CA LEU A 58 -6.63 6.04 1.94
C LEU A 58 -5.92 4.70 2.09
N ASP A 59 -6.43 3.67 1.42
CA ASP A 59 -5.70 2.43 1.16
C ASP A 59 -4.96 2.59 -0.17
N ALA A 60 -3.66 2.83 -0.08
CA ALA A 60 -2.80 3.05 -1.25
C ALA A 60 -2.27 1.71 -1.78
N GLY A 61 -2.52 1.42 -3.05
CA GLY A 61 -2.25 0.11 -3.64
C GLY A 61 -3.20 -0.95 -3.09
N ALA A 62 -4.49 -0.65 -3.11
CA ALA A 62 -5.52 -1.47 -2.49
C ALA A 62 -5.64 -2.89 -3.08
N GLY A 63 -5.16 -3.08 -4.32
CA GLY A 63 -5.30 -4.34 -5.01
C GLY A 63 -6.77 -4.77 -5.11
N SER A 64 -7.03 -6.02 -4.84
CA SER A 64 -8.40 -6.57 -4.80
C SER A 64 -9.10 -6.38 -3.44
N GLY A 65 -8.56 -5.54 -2.54
CA GLY A 65 -9.26 -5.08 -1.34
C GLY A 65 -8.96 -5.81 -0.04
N ALA A 66 -7.84 -6.55 0.06
CA ALA A 66 -7.50 -7.29 1.27
C ALA A 66 -7.35 -6.38 2.51
N LEU A 67 -6.51 -5.34 2.43
CA LEU A 67 -6.40 -4.36 3.53
C LEU A 67 -7.62 -3.46 3.61
N THR A 68 -8.22 -3.11 2.47
CA THR A 68 -9.47 -2.34 2.42
C THR A 68 -10.56 -2.97 3.28
N SER A 69 -10.68 -4.32 3.27
CA SER A 69 -11.68 -5.04 4.10
C SER A 69 -11.42 -4.84 5.59
N VAL A 70 -10.17 -4.88 6.02
CA VAL A 70 -9.78 -4.61 7.41
C VAL A 70 -10.15 -3.19 7.81
N LEU A 71 -9.76 -2.19 7.00
CA LEU A 71 -10.00 -0.78 7.28
C LEU A 71 -11.49 -0.44 7.28
N ALA A 72 -12.25 -0.97 6.30
CA ALA A 72 -13.69 -0.77 6.21
C ALA A 72 -14.47 -1.46 7.35
N GLY A 73 -13.91 -2.50 7.97
CA GLY A 73 -14.45 -3.14 9.16
C GLY A 73 -14.24 -2.34 10.44
N MET A 74 -13.38 -1.31 10.44
CA MET A 74 -13.16 -0.46 11.62
C MET A 74 -14.31 0.56 11.75
N PRO A 75 -14.97 0.64 12.94
CA PRO A 75 -16.14 1.49 13.10
C PRO A 75 -15.87 2.97 12.83
N GLY A 76 -16.78 3.58 12.05
CA GLY A 76 -16.80 5.03 11.83
C GLY A 76 -15.70 5.56 10.89
N LEU A 77 -14.92 4.73 10.22
CA LEU A 77 -13.92 5.18 9.25
C LEU A 77 -14.50 5.25 7.83
N MET A 78 -14.08 6.23 7.09
CA MET A 78 -14.39 6.39 5.67
C MET A 78 -13.15 5.98 4.86
N VAL A 79 -13.27 4.93 4.07
CA VAL A 79 -12.14 4.38 3.31
C VAL A 79 -12.26 4.73 1.84
N THR A 80 -11.15 5.19 1.26
CA THR A 80 -10.94 5.31 -0.19
C THR A 80 -9.86 4.33 -0.59
N ALA A 81 -10.11 3.52 -1.62
CA ALA A 81 -9.14 2.57 -2.18
C ALA A 81 -8.55 3.14 -3.47
N LEU A 82 -7.23 3.22 -3.55
CA LEU A 82 -6.48 3.64 -4.73
C LEU A 82 -5.72 2.44 -5.31
N GLU A 83 -5.99 2.13 -6.57
CA GLU A 83 -5.37 1.00 -7.27
C GLU A 83 -5.25 1.30 -8.77
N PRO A 84 -4.09 1.10 -9.41
CA PRO A 84 -3.93 1.39 -10.83
C PRO A 84 -4.49 0.34 -11.77
N ALA A 85 -4.62 -0.93 -11.37
CA ALA A 85 -5.03 -2.02 -12.24
C ALA A 85 -6.57 -2.18 -12.28
N PRO A 86 -7.26 -1.90 -13.41
CA PRO A 86 -8.71 -2.02 -13.50
C PRO A 86 -9.26 -3.41 -13.13
N PRO A 87 -8.61 -4.55 -13.49
CA PRO A 87 -9.09 -5.86 -13.07
C PRO A 87 -9.07 -6.07 -11.55
N MET A 88 -8.09 -5.47 -10.85
CA MET A 88 -8.03 -5.53 -9.39
C MET A 88 -9.13 -4.70 -8.74
N LEU A 89 -9.38 -3.49 -9.24
CA LEU A 89 -10.49 -2.65 -8.78
C LEU A 89 -11.85 -3.32 -8.99
N GLU A 90 -12.00 -4.06 -10.09
CA GLU A 90 -13.24 -4.78 -10.35
C GLU A 90 -13.46 -5.90 -9.32
N LEU A 91 -12.41 -6.65 -8.94
CA LEU A 91 -12.48 -7.64 -7.86
C LEU A 91 -12.85 -6.99 -6.52
N LEU A 92 -12.25 -5.84 -6.20
CA LEU A 92 -12.60 -5.07 -5.00
C LEU A 92 -14.07 -4.66 -5.01
N ARG A 93 -14.56 -4.11 -6.12
CA ARG A 93 -15.96 -3.64 -6.28
C ARG A 93 -16.98 -4.78 -6.20
N ARG A 94 -16.62 -5.99 -6.60
CA ARG A 94 -17.48 -7.19 -6.48
C ARG A 94 -17.66 -7.67 -5.05
N ASN A 95 -16.80 -7.24 -4.12
CA ASN A 95 -16.93 -7.61 -2.72
C ASN A 95 -18.10 -6.82 -2.06
N PRO A 96 -19.19 -7.49 -1.66
CA PRO A 96 -20.37 -6.80 -1.10
C PRO A 96 -20.07 -6.07 0.23
N ARG A 97 -19.02 -6.49 0.95
CA ARG A 97 -18.60 -5.82 2.19
C ARG A 97 -17.97 -4.46 1.91
N LEU A 98 -17.47 -4.23 0.69
CA LEU A 98 -16.76 -3.01 0.28
C LEU A 98 -17.64 -2.05 -0.56
N ARG A 99 -18.93 -2.30 -0.68
CA ARG A 99 -19.86 -1.48 -1.49
C ARG A 99 -19.88 0.02 -1.15
N ASN A 100 -19.51 0.39 0.08
CA ASN A 100 -19.48 1.77 0.56
C ASN A 100 -18.06 2.38 0.47
N VAL A 101 -17.07 1.64 -0.02
CA VAL A 101 -15.69 2.12 -0.21
C VAL A 101 -15.62 2.89 -1.51
N ALA A 102 -15.11 4.12 -1.45
CA ALA A 102 -14.81 4.88 -2.65
C ALA A 102 -13.59 4.28 -3.35
N THR A 103 -13.66 4.09 -4.67
CA THR A 103 -12.53 3.57 -5.45
C THR A 103 -12.00 4.61 -6.41
N VAL A 104 -10.69 4.71 -6.51
CA VAL A 104 -9.99 5.59 -7.45
C VAL A 104 -8.99 4.74 -8.23
N GLU A 105 -9.05 4.85 -9.56
CA GLU A 105 -8.08 4.24 -10.45
C GLU A 105 -6.89 5.17 -10.63
N GLY A 106 -5.68 4.69 -10.34
CA GLY A 106 -4.48 5.48 -10.51
C GLY A 106 -3.29 4.96 -9.73
N PHE A 107 -2.13 5.41 -10.16
CA PHE A 107 -0.86 5.25 -9.44
C PHE A 107 -0.72 6.34 -8.37
N CYS A 108 0.28 6.19 -7.48
CA CYS A 108 0.55 7.18 -6.44
C CYS A 108 1.99 7.72 -6.47
N ASP A 109 2.82 7.27 -7.39
CA ASP A 109 4.27 7.36 -7.36
C ASP A 109 4.88 8.16 -8.52
N SER A 110 4.16 9.20 -8.99
CA SER A 110 4.73 10.25 -9.84
C SER A 110 4.22 11.62 -9.43
N LYS A 111 4.88 12.67 -9.93
CA LYS A 111 4.45 14.07 -9.71
C LYS A 111 3.05 14.34 -10.28
N ASP A 112 2.69 13.66 -11.38
CA ASP A 112 1.39 13.83 -12.02
C ASP A 112 0.25 13.21 -11.22
N ASP A 113 0.53 12.15 -10.42
CA ASP A 113 -0.46 11.49 -9.60
C ASP A 113 -0.90 12.36 -8.41
N ARG A 114 -0.10 13.37 -8.05
CA ARG A 114 -0.40 14.32 -6.97
C ARG A 114 -1.78 14.94 -7.07
N LYS A 115 -2.26 15.17 -8.28
CA LYS A 115 -3.57 15.76 -8.58
C LYS A 115 -4.78 14.84 -8.34
N LEU A 116 -4.56 13.54 -8.09
CA LEU A 116 -5.65 12.60 -7.81
C LEU A 116 -6.45 12.99 -6.58
N PHE A 117 -5.77 13.59 -5.61
CA PHE A 117 -6.40 14.07 -4.39
C PHE A 117 -5.95 15.50 -4.07
N GLY A 118 -6.88 16.26 -3.47
CA GLY A 118 -6.53 17.57 -2.90
C GLY A 118 -5.59 17.44 -1.70
N ALA A 119 -4.94 18.54 -1.35
CA ALA A 119 -4.15 18.62 -0.12
C ALA A 119 -5.05 18.42 1.12
N ASP A 120 -4.45 17.91 2.21
CA ASP A 120 -5.08 17.79 3.52
C ASP A 120 -6.44 17.06 3.51
N ARG A 121 -6.52 15.98 2.73
CA ARG A 121 -7.75 15.20 2.53
C ARG A 121 -7.92 14.06 3.54
N PHE A 122 -6.85 13.33 3.85
CA PHE A 122 -6.91 12.10 4.62
C PHE A 122 -6.34 12.26 6.01
N ASP A 123 -6.98 11.63 7.00
CA ASP A 123 -6.45 11.48 8.36
C ASP A 123 -5.37 10.40 8.43
N GLY A 124 -5.44 9.43 7.51
CA GLY A 124 -4.45 8.37 7.38
C GLY A 124 -4.29 7.87 5.97
N ILE A 125 -3.07 7.43 5.65
CA ILE A 125 -2.76 6.66 4.44
C ILE A 125 -2.14 5.36 4.90
N VAL A 126 -2.74 4.25 4.49
CA VAL A 126 -2.26 2.91 4.84
C VAL A 126 -1.91 2.18 3.55
N SER A 127 -0.82 1.43 3.55
CA SER A 127 -0.46 0.57 2.43
C SER A 127 -0.01 -0.80 2.92
N ARG A 128 -0.30 -1.82 2.13
CA ARG A 128 0.10 -3.20 2.39
C ARG A 128 0.75 -3.81 1.16
N GLN A 129 2.02 -4.22 1.28
CA GLN A 129 2.79 -4.82 0.18
C GLN A 129 2.83 -3.93 -1.08
N LEU A 130 2.95 -2.64 -0.89
CA LEU A 130 3.03 -1.66 -1.98
C LEU A 130 4.44 -1.10 -2.13
N SER A 131 5.17 -0.84 -1.04
CA SER A 131 6.46 -0.13 -1.11
C SER A 131 7.46 -0.84 -2.02
N ASN A 132 7.42 -2.17 -2.05
CA ASN A 132 8.25 -3.01 -2.91
C ASN A 132 7.89 -2.95 -4.41
N GLY A 133 6.72 -2.41 -4.76
CA GLY A 133 6.23 -2.25 -6.13
C GLY A 133 6.14 -0.81 -6.63
N LEU A 134 6.65 0.16 -5.88
CA LEU A 134 6.68 1.56 -6.30
C LEU A 134 7.78 1.82 -7.33
N PHE A 135 7.45 2.50 -8.43
CA PHE A 135 8.42 2.96 -9.42
C PHE A 135 9.26 4.13 -8.90
N ASP A 136 8.65 5.04 -8.14
CA ASP A 136 9.32 6.17 -7.46
C ASP A 136 8.80 6.32 -6.03
N PRO A 137 9.43 5.67 -5.05
CA PRO A 137 9.02 5.76 -3.65
C PRO A 137 9.04 7.17 -3.07
N LEU A 138 9.99 8.02 -3.50
CA LEU A 138 10.06 9.39 -3.00
C LEU A 138 8.91 10.24 -3.54
N ALA A 139 8.54 10.07 -4.82
CA ALA A 139 7.37 10.73 -5.38
C ALA A 139 6.08 10.25 -4.71
N ALA A 140 5.96 8.95 -4.41
CA ALA A 140 4.82 8.40 -3.67
C ALA A 140 4.69 9.05 -2.29
N PHE A 141 5.76 9.07 -1.50
CA PHE A 141 5.75 9.62 -0.16
C PHE A 141 5.54 11.15 -0.15
N ALA A 142 6.07 11.86 -1.13
CA ALA A 142 5.80 13.29 -1.30
C ALA A 142 4.32 13.56 -1.63
N ASN A 143 3.68 12.72 -2.45
CA ASN A 143 2.25 12.80 -2.73
C ASN A 143 1.42 12.50 -1.48
N TRP A 144 1.77 11.44 -0.74
CA TRP A 144 1.10 11.11 0.51
C TRP A 144 1.22 12.21 1.54
N HIS A 145 2.40 12.86 1.64
CA HIS A 145 2.59 14.01 2.52
C HIS A 145 1.64 15.15 2.17
N GLN A 146 1.42 15.45 0.89
CA GLN A 146 0.47 16.47 0.47
C GLN A 146 -0.98 16.06 0.76
N TRP A 147 -1.36 14.81 0.51
CA TRP A 147 -2.73 14.34 0.66
C TRP A 147 -3.17 14.19 2.13
N LEU A 148 -2.22 14.01 3.03
CA LEU A 148 -2.50 13.93 4.47
C LEU A 148 -2.83 15.30 5.07
N LYS A 149 -3.79 15.30 5.97
CA LYS A 149 -4.06 16.40 6.88
C LYS A 149 -2.87 16.62 7.81
N ARG A 150 -2.84 17.80 8.47
CA ARG A 150 -1.91 18.05 9.57
C ARG A 150 -2.08 16.93 10.61
N ASP A 151 -0.98 16.46 11.17
CA ASP A 151 -0.93 15.35 12.15
C ASP A 151 -1.47 14.00 11.64
N GLY A 152 -1.83 13.92 10.35
CA GLY A 152 -2.22 12.67 9.70
C GLY A 152 -1.08 11.66 9.68
N ALA A 153 -1.42 10.37 9.72
CA ALA A 153 -0.44 9.30 9.80
C ALA A 153 -0.32 8.50 8.50
N VAL A 154 0.90 8.12 8.15
CA VAL A 154 1.19 7.05 7.19
C VAL A 154 1.46 5.77 7.95
N VAL A 155 0.89 4.66 7.48
CA VAL A 155 1.20 3.31 7.96
C VAL A 155 1.60 2.44 6.76
N VAL A 156 2.86 2.05 6.72
CA VAL A 156 3.38 1.13 5.69
C VAL A 156 3.53 -0.26 6.30
N ILE A 157 2.82 -1.24 5.73
CA ILE A 157 2.92 -2.66 6.09
C ILE A 157 3.54 -3.39 4.92
N ASP A 158 4.74 -3.94 5.10
CA ASP A 158 5.42 -4.66 4.04
C ASP A 158 6.23 -5.85 4.59
N GLY A 159 6.90 -6.57 3.71
CA GLY A 159 7.82 -7.65 4.03
C GLY A 159 9.24 -7.32 3.61
N ILE A 160 10.20 -8.10 4.11
CA ILE A 160 11.56 -8.07 3.62
C ILE A 160 11.71 -9.19 2.60
N TYR A 161 11.91 -8.81 1.34
CA TYR A 161 11.99 -9.75 0.23
C TYR A 161 13.42 -9.82 -0.30
N GLY A 162 13.94 -11.04 -0.44
CA GLY A 162 15.12 -11.28 -1.27
C GLY A 162 14.73 -11.34 -2.74
N ARG A 163 15.69 -11.15 -3.63
CA ARG A 163 15.49 -11.25 -5.08
C ARG A 163 14.90 -12.60 -5.51
N ASP A 164 15.21 -13.65 -4.79
CA ASP A 164 14.75 -15.04 -5.02
C ASP A 164 13.26 -15.25 -4.66
N ALA A 165 12.65 -14.30 -3.95
CA ALA A 165 11.20 -14.33 -3.65
C ALA A 165 10.34 -14.06 -4.90
N TYR A 166 10.95 -13.50 -5.95
CA TYR A 166 10.28 -13.17 -7.20
C TYR A 166 10.47 -14.29 -8.22
N THR A 167 9.37 -14.82 -8.73
CA THR A 167 9.34 -15.92 -9.68
C THR A 167 8.47 -15.61 -10.88
N GLY A 168 8.68 -16.30 -12.02
CA GLY A 168 7.90 -16.07 -13.24
C GLY A 168 8.04 -14.63 -13.75
N ASN A 169 6.95 -14.04 -14.20
CA ASN A 169 6.92 -12.68 -14.77
C ASN A 169 7.33 -11.60 -13.78
N SER A 170 7.10 -11.80 -12.48
CA SER A 170 7.51 -10.83 -11.46
C SER A 170 9.03 -10.73 -11.29
N ARG A 171 9.80 -11.74 -11.73
CA ARG A 171 11.26 -11.70 -11.68
C ARG A 171 11.87 -10.71 -12.66
N GLU A 172 11.22 -10.52 -13.81
CA GLU A 172 11.67 -9.53 -14.81
C GLU A 172 11.43 -8.10 -14.35
N ASP A 173 10.42 -7.89 -13.49
CA ASP A 173 10.04 -6.59 -13.00
C ASP A 173 10.79 -6.15 -11.75
N VAL A 174 11.41 -7.08 -11.04
CA VAL A 174 12.11 -6.77 -9.78
C VAL A 174 13.14 -5.63 -9.93
N ASP A 175 13.74 -5.51 -11.10
CA ASP A 175 14.73 -4.47 -11.39
C ASP A 175 14.11 -3.11 -11.74
N LEU A 176 12.79 -3.06 -11.98
CA LEU A 176 12.06 -1.82 -12.23
C LEU A 176 11.67 -1.10 -10.93
N PHE A 177 11.62 -1.83 -9.81
CA PHE A 177 11.16 -1.31 -8.54
C PHE A 177 12.33 -1.15 -7.55
N PRO A 178 12.68 0.09 -7.18
CA PRO A 178 13.84 0.36 -6.33
C PRO A 178 13.85 -0.37 -4.98
N LEU A 179 12.66 -0.67 -4.44
CA LEU A 179 12.52 -1.30 -3.13
C LEU A 179 12.13 -2.79 -3.20
N SER A 180 12.06 -3.38 -4.39
CA SER A 180 11.61 -4.77 -4.60
C SER A 180 12.38 -5.80 -3.78
N SER A 181 13.70 -5.64 -3.68
CA SER A 181 14.59 -6.54 -2.96
C SER A 181 15.29 -5.89 -1.76
N THR A 182 14.63 -4.90 -1.15
CA THR A 182 15.13 -4.24 0.05
C THR A 182 15.15 -5.20 1.23
N GLN A 183 16.32 -5.38 1.84
CA GLN A 183 16.52 -6.29 2.96
C GLN A 183 16.77 -5.56 4.30
N SER A 184 16.35 -4.30 4.39
CA SER A 184 16.54 -3.48 5.58
C SER A 184 15.27 -2.78 6.03
N LEU A 185 14.96 -2.90 7.32
CA LEU A 185 13.88 -2.14 7.96
C LEU A 185 14.14 -0.64 7.99
N ALA A 186 15.37 -0.18 7.76
CA ALA A 186 15.72 1.24 7.81
C ALA A 186 15.34 2.00 6.52
N THR A 187 15.14 1.30 5.40
CA THR A 187 14.99 1.96 4.10
C THR A 187 13.70 2.76 3.99
N VAL A 188 12.55 2.18 4.31
CA VAL A 188 11.26 2.88 4.25
C VAL A 188 11.20 4.04 5.26
N PRO A 189 11.60 3.88 6.53
CA PRO A 189 11.73 4.99 7.48
C PRO A 189 12.55 6.15 6.95
N TYR A 190 13.77 5.88 6.45
CA TYR A 190 14.65 6.90 5.89
C TYR A 190 14.00 7.68 4.73
N LEU A 191 13.32 6.99 3.81
CA LEU A 191 12.66 7.63 2.69
C LEU A 191 11.43 8.46 3.13
N LEU A 192 10.69 8.00 4.14
CA LEU A 192 9.59 8.77 4.73
C LEU A 192 10.12 10.06 5.38
N GLU A 193 11.20 9.98 6.15
CA GLU A 193 11.84 11.16 6.75
C GLU A 193 12.35 12.12 5.66
N THR A 194 12.94 11.60 4.58
CA THR A 194 13.37 12.40 3.43
C THR A 194 12.18 13.12 2.76
N ALA A 195 11.00 12.52 2.79
CA ALA A 195 9.77 13.12 2.27
C ALA A 195 9.05 14.07 3.26
N GLY A 196 9.65 14.35 4.42
CA GLY A 196 9.13 15.31 5.41
C GLY A 196 8.26 14.72 6.52
N PHE A 197 8.22 13.40 6.64
CA PHE A 197 7.53 12.74 7.74
C PHE A 197 8.43 12.62 8.98
N ARG A 198 7.80 12.50 10.14
CA ARG A 198 8.45 12.10 11.39
C ARG A 198 8.09 10.64 11.67
N VAL A 199 9.05 9.75 11.60
CA VAL A 199 8.85 8.33 11.94
C VAL A 199 8.62 8.19 13.44
N GLU A 200 7.53 7.53 13.83
CA GLU A 200 7.14 7.33 15.24
C GLU A 200 7.35 5.90 15.71
N ALA A 201 7.17 4.93 14.81
CA ALA A 201 7.35 3.52 15.15
C ALA A 201 7.84 2.71 13.95
N VAL A 202 8.69 1.74 14.24
CA VAL A 202 9.11 0.66 13.34
C VAL A 202 9.09 -0.63 14.13
N GLY A 203 8.41 -1.64 13.61
CA GLY A 203 8.30 -2.91 14.33
C GLY A 203 7.72 -4.03 13.49
N TRP A 204 7.52 -5.17 14.12
CA TRP A 204 6.90 -6.33 13.49
C TRP A 204 5.39 -6.37 13.76
N MET A 205 4.63 -6.84 12.76
CA MET A 205 3.21 -7.16 12.89
C MET A 205 3.06 -8.49 13.64
N GLU A 206 2.95 -8.43 14.97
CA GLU A 206 3.06 -9.65 15.81
C GLU A 206 1.89 -10.62 15.62
N ALA A 207 0.66 -10.12 15.59
CA ALA A 207 -0.52 -10.95 15.40
C ALA A 207 -0.54 -11.55 13.98
N VAL A 208 -0.25 -10.73 12.96
CA VAL A 208 -0.16 -11.16 11.57
C VAL A 208 0.94 -12.20 11.37
N ASN A 209 2.10 -12.00 11.96
CA ASN A 209 3.24 -12.92 11.80
C ASN A 209 3.06 -14.27 12.50
N ARG A 210 2.10 -14.38 13.42
CA ARG A 210 1.70 -15.68 14.01
C ARG A 210 0.75 -16.47 13.11
N ARG A 211 0.19 -15.86 12.07
CA ARG A 211 -0.73 -16.54 11.16
C ARG A 211 0.01 -17.53 10.27
N PRO A 212 -0.48 -18.77 10.12
CA PRO A 212 0.19 -19.82 9.32
C PRO A 212 0.38 -19.45 7.84
N LYS A 213 -0.51 -18.61 7.32
CA LYS A 213 -0.45 -18.13 5.92
C LYS A 213 0.62 -17.06 5.69
N THR A 214 1.14 -16.42 6.73
CA THR A 214 2.15 -15.37 6.62
C THR A 214 3.52 -15.99 6.37
N ARG A 215 3.85 -16.24 5.11
CA ARG A 215 5.13 -16.84 4.70
C ARG A 215 6.31 -15.91 4.88
N THR A 216 6.13 -14.62 4.61
CA THR A 216 7.14 -13.57 4.80
C THR A 216 6.71 -12.70 5.97
N PRO A 217 7.53 -12.56 7.03
CA PRO A 217 7.20 -11.70 8.14
C PRO A 217 6.91 -10.26 7.69
N ARG A 218 5.84 -9.69 8.23
CA ARG A 218 5.42 -8.32 7.97
C ARG A 218 5.97 -7.40 9.02
N TYR A 219 6.55 -6.30 8.57
CA TYR A 219 6.88 -5.16 9.42
C TYR A 219 5.86 -4.04 9.22
N VAL A 220 5.83 -3.11 10.15
CA VAL A 220 5.04 -1.89 10.08
C VAL A 220 5.93 -0.69 10.37
N VAL A 221 5.74 0.37 9.59
CA VAL A 221 6.31 1.70 9.85
C VAL A 221 5.14 2.66 10.03
N VAL A 222 5.17 3.43 11.11
CA VAL A 222 4.23 4.52 11.36
C VAL A 222 4.99 5.84 11.33
N ALA A 223 4.51 6.77 10.52
CA ALA A 223 5.07 8.11 10.45
C ALA A 223 3.97 9.16 10.37
N ARG A 224 4.20 10.35 10.92
CA ARG A 224 3.27 11.47 10.88
C ARG A 224 3.77 12.57 9.98
N LYS A 225 2.81 13.26 9.36
CA LYS A 225 3.09 14.50 8.65
C LYS A 225 3.68 15.49 9.65
N GLY A 226 4.97 15.81 9.49
CA GLY A 226 5.65 16.82 10.32
C GLY A 226 5.02 18.20 10.17
N MET A 227 5.26 19.06 11.19
CA MET A 227 5.03 20.48 10.99
C MET A 227 6.08 21.03 10.01
N PRO A 228 5.71 21.97 9.14
CA PRO A 228 6.66 22.64 8.26
C PRO A 228 7.73 23.40 9.03
#